data_19bdc4e90f963056056998a584ab6efc
#
_entry.id   19bdc4e90f963056056998a584ab6efc
#
_cell.length_a   1.000
_cell.length_b   1.000
_cell.length_c   1.000
_cell.angle_alpha   90.00
_cell.angle_beta   90.00
_cell.angle_gamma   90.00
#
_symmetry.space_group_name_H-M   'P 1'
#
loop_
_entity.id
_entity.type
_entity.pdbx_description
1 polymer ?
#
loop_
_entity_poly.entity_id
_entity_poly.type
_entity_poly.pdbx_seq_one_letter_code
_entity_poly.pdbx_strand_id
1 'polypeptide(L)'
;TTNKRGPDGELRSVPLRQVAEIVETQSPQTIRREELQRRVALFANAQGRPAGDVGKDVNEVVKQMTLPPGYRFSIRGQTEQLQDSFTAAMAALGLAVIFIYLILASQFASFLQPVAIMVSLPFSLIGVFLALLLTGTTLNIFSMIGFIMLMGLVTKTAILLVDFANRARRAGASLHGAMLQAAQVRLRPILMTTAAMIGGMLPLALGVGEGGETQAPMGRAIIGGVITSTLLTLVVVPVLYAYLDHWAEARRRRRERRDHRRAERAAVRAAPAAD
;
A
#
# COMPACT_ATOMS: atom_id res chain seq x y z
N THR A 1 -58.31 -34.85 -11.77
CA THR A 1 -59.72 -35.03 -12.04
C THR A 1 -59.97 -35.00 -13.56
N THR A 2 -60.18 -36.14 -14.15
CA THR A 2 -60.65 -36.22 -15.57
C THR A 2 -62.00 -35.63 -15.69
N ASN A 3 -62.24 -34.67 -16.58
CA ASN A 3 -63.50 -33.97 -16.82
C ASN A 3 -64.57 -34.85 -17.54
N LYS A 4 -64.47 -36.17 -17.47
CA LYS A 4 -65.43 -37.12 -17.99
C LYS A 4 -66.38 -37.54 -16.87
N ARG A 5 -67.64 -37.17 -17.02
CA ARG A 5 -68.71 -37.67 -16.16
C ARG A 5 -69.07 -39.10 -16.52
N GLY A 6 -69.16 -39.93 -15.49
CA GLY A 6 -69.71 -41.27 -15.66
C GLY A 6 -71.18 -41.25 -16.05
N PRO A 7 -71.83 -42.40 -16.43
CA PRO A 7 -73.23 -42.48 -16.77
C PRO A 7 -74.17 -41.96 -15.67
N ASP A 8 -73.65 -41.91 -14.43
CA ASP A 8 -74.40 -41.48 -13.25
C ASP A 8 -74.24 -39.97 -12.95
N GLY A 9 -73.59 -39.20 -13.83
CA GLY A 9 -73.38 -37.74 -13.67
C GLY A 9 -72.26 -37.32 -12.68
N GLU A 10 -71.66 -38.27 -11.99
CA GLU A 10 -70.57 -38.00 -11.05
C GLU A 10 -69.17 -37.90 -11.73
N LEU A 11 -68.32 -37.05 -11.19
CA LEU A 11 -66.92 -36.90 -11.65
C LEU A 11 -66.14 -38.14 -11.23
N ARG A 12 -65.71 -38.96 -12.20
CA ARG A 12 -64.79 -40.08 -11.92
C ARG A 12 -63.47 -39.56 -11.51
N SER A 13 -63.11 -39.74 -10.26
CA SER A 13 -61.77 -39.52 -9.79
C SER A 13 -60.88 -40.75 -10.03
N VAL A 14 -59.85 -40.59 -10.85
CA VAL A 14 -58.86 -41.65 -11.08
C VAL A 14 -57.64 -41.30 -10.20
N PRO A 15 -57.17 -42.27 -9.37
CA PRO A 15 -55.96 -42.06 -8.59
C PRO A 15 -54.77 -41.76 -9.48
N LEU A 16 -53.96 -40.79 -9.10
CA LEU A 16 -52.80 -40.34 -9.91
C LEU A 16 -51.86 -41.50 -10.27
N ARG A 17 -51.75 -42.50 -9.42
CA ARG A 17 -50.94 -43.71 -9.65
C ARG A 17 -51.39 -44.58 -10.83
N GLN A 18 -52.59 -44.39 -11.31
CA GLN A 18 -53.10 -45.14 -12.50
C GLN A 18 -52.79 -44.44 -13.82
N VAL A 19 -52.48 -43.16 -13.79
CA VAL A 19 -52.25 -42.34 -15.00
C VAL A 19 -50.84 -41.77 -15.08
N ALA A 20 -50.05 -41.85 -13.96
CA ALA A 20 -48.69 -41.32 -13.90
C ALA A 20 -47.82 -42.14 -12.93
N GLU A 21 -46.60 -42.34 -13.29
CA GLU A 21 -45.58 -42.89 -12.41
C GLU A 21 -44.98 -41.77 -11.56
N ILE A 22 -44.97 -41.94 -10.24
CA ILE A 22 -44.40 -40.96 -9.33
C ILE A 22 -42.98 -41.37 -9.08
N VAL A 23 -42.01 -40.61 -9.68
CA VAL A 23 -40.60 -40.81 -9.50
C VAL A 23 -40.08 -39.73 -8.53
N GLU A 24 -39.46 -40.15 -7.45
CA GLU A 24 -38.78 -39.22 -6.54
C GLU A 24 -37.50 -38.69 -7.22
N THR A 25 -37.40 -37.40 -7.39
CA THR A 25 -36.23 -36.75 -7.98
C THR A 25 -35.80 -35.56 -7.14
N GLN A 26 -34.54 -35.30 -7.13
CA GLN A 26 -33.96 -34.13 -6.47
C GLN A 26 -33.93 -32.97 -7.45
N SER A 27 -34.50 -31.85 -7.07
CA SER A 27 -34.42 -30.61 -7.82
C SER A 27 -33.78 -29.53 -6.95
N PRO A 28 -32.87 -28.73 -7.49
CA PRO A 28 -32.27 -27.64 -6.71
C PRO A 28 -33.36 -26.64 -6.29
N GLN A 29 -33.44 -26.39 -5.00
CA GLN A 29 -34.41 -25.43 -4.41
C GLN A 29 -34.24 -24.01 -4.94
N THR A 30 -32.98 -23.64 -5.32
CA THR A 30 -32.68 -22.32 -5.82
C THR A 30 -31.73 -22.43 -7.01
N ILE A 31 -32.14 -21.87 -8.14
CA ILE A 31 -31.29 -21.76 -9.33
C ILE A 31 -30.64 -20.38 -9.30
N ARG A 32 -29.36 -20.35 -8.95
CA ARG A 32 -28.59 -19.11 -8.98
C ARG A 32 -28.03 -18.90 -10.38
N ARG A 33 -28.10 -17.65 -10.86
CA ARG A 33 -27.54 -17.22 -12.14
C ARG A 33 -26.61 -16.03 -11.92
N GLU A 34 -25.56 -15.97 -12.70
CA GLU A 34 -24.63 -14.86 -12.78
C GLU A 34 -24.33 -14.62 -14.26
N GLU A 35 -24.42 -13.39 -14.71
CA GLU A 35 -24.30 -13.05 -16.14
C GLU A 35 -25.18 -13.93 -17.06
N LEU A 36 -26.42 -14.19 -16.64
CA LEU A 36 -27.40 -15.05 -17.32
C LEU A 36 -27.02 -16.55 -17.37
N GLN A 37 -25.85 -16.95 -16.89
CA GLN A 37 -25.43 -18.34 -16.83
C GLN A 37 -25.77 -18.98 -15.48
N ARG A 38 -26.08 -20.26 -15.50
CA ARG A 38 -26.36 -21.04 -14.28
C ARG A 38 -25.05 -21.24 -13.52
N ARG A 39 -25.04 -20.95 -12.21
CA ARG A 39 -23.88 -21.16 -11.35
C ARG A 39 -24.17 -22.09 -10.18
N VAL A 40 -23.16 -22.83 -9.80
CA VAL A 40 -23.10 -23.54 -8.52
C VAL A 40 -22.07 -22.82 -7.65
N ALA A 41 -22.47 -22.36 -6.46
CA ALA A 41 -21.59 -21.65 -5.54
C ALA A 41 -21.20 -22.60 -4.40
N LEU A 42 -19.89 -22.80 -4.23
CA LEU A 42 -19.31 -23.49 -3.08
C LEU A 42 -18.78 -22.42 -2.11
N PHE A 43 -19.29 -22.45 -0.89
CA PHE A 43 -18.85 -21.53 0.16
C PHE A 43 -17.94 -22.28 1.13
N ALA A 44 -16.78 -21.69 1.42
CA ALA A 44 -15.84 -22.21 2.40
C ALA A 44 -15.25 -21.07 3.22
N ASN A 45 -15.04 -21.30 4.51
CA ASN A 45 -14.34 -20.39 5.39
C ASN A 45 -12.93 -20.90 5.65
N ALA A 46 -11.94 -20.03 5.52
CA ALA A 46 -10.57 -20.35 5.90
C ALA A 46 -10.46 -20.35 7.45
N GLN A 47 -9.88 -21.40 8.01
CA GLN A 47 -9.66 -21.52 9.45
C GLN A 47 -8.20 -21.91 9.71
N GLY A 48 -7.55 -21.21 10.64
CA GLY A 48 -6.14 -21.47 11.00
C GLY A 48 -5.08 -21.05 9.97
N ARG A 49 -5.50 -20.60 8.77
CA ARG A 49 -4.61 -20.10 7.70
C ARG A 49 -5.22 -18.86 7.03
N PRO A 50 -4.39 -17.94 6.49
CA PRO A 50 -4.89 -16.77 5.74
C PRO A 50 -5.72 -17.19 4.53
N ALA A 51 -6.84 -16.50 4.31
CA ALA A 51 -7.74 -16.80 3.18
C ALA A 51 -7.04 -16.68 1.81
N GLY A 52 -6.05 -15.80 1.68
CA GLY A 52 -5.27 -15.66 0.45
C GLY A 52 -4.41 -16.88 0.10
N ASP A 53 -3.85 -17.57 1.12
CA ASP A 53 -3.05 -18.77 0.90
C ASP A 53 -3.95 -19.96 0.56
N VAL A 54 -5.09 -20.09 1.25
CA VAL A 54 -6.10 -21.10 0.91
C VAL A 54 -6.61 -20.87 -0.53
N GLY A 55 -6.84 -19.63 -0.92
CA GLY A 55 -7.26 -19.28 -2.29
C GLY A 55 -6.23 -19.68 -3.36
N LYS A 56 -4.92 -19.58 -3.06
CA LYS A 56 -3.86 -20.04 -3.96
C LYS A 56 -3.89 -21.56 -4.12
N ASP A 57 -3.99 -22.30 -3.00
CA ASP A 57 -4.04 -23.76 -3.01
C ASP A 57 -5.27 -24.24 -3.80
N VAL A 58 -6.44 -23.62 -3.60
CA VAL A 58 -7.66 -23.93 -4.37
C VAL A 58 -7.46 -23.65 -5.86
N ASN A 59 -6.79 -22.55 -6.20
CA ASN A 59 -6.52 -22.21 -7.60
C ASN A 59 -5.58 -23.23 -8.28
N GLU A 60 -4.59 -23.76 -7.54
CA GLU A 60 -3.71 -24.83 -8.03
C GLU A 60 -4.47 -26.12 -8.28
N VAL A 61 -5.34 -26.52 -7.34
CA VAL A 61 -6.17 -27.72 -7.49
C VAL A 61 -7.10 -27.59 -8.71
N VAL A 62 -7.73 -26.43 -8.87
CA VAL A 62 -8.64 -26.17 -10.00
C VAL A 62 -7.92 -26.18 -11.34
N LYS A 63 -6.70 -25.68 -11.43
CA LYS A 63 -5.88 -25.77 -12.65
C LYS A 63 -5.57 -27.19 -13.08
N GLN A 64 -5.53 -28.13 -12.15
CA GLN A 64 -5.32 -29.55 -12.42
C GLN A 64 -6.61 -30.29 -12.80
N MET A 65 -7.79 -29.67 -12.57
CA MET A 65 -9.08 -30.27 -12.91
C MET A 65 -9.43 -30.05 -14.38
N THR A 66 -9.77 -31.13 -15.07
CA THR A 66 -10.29 -31.03 -16.44
C THR A 66 -11.80 -30.76 -16.37
N LEU A 67 -12.19 -29.51 -16.63
CA LEU A 67 -13.60 -29.14 -16.66
C LEU A 67 -14.24 -29.52 -18.00
N PRO A 68 -15.50 -29.97 -18.02
CA PRO A 68 -16.23 -30.21 -19.24
C PRO A 68 -16.39 -28.92 -20.08
N PRO A 69 -16.55 -29.04 -21.41
CA PRO A 69 -16.77 -27.86 -22.27
C PRO A 69 -17.97 -27.04 -21.80
N GLY A 70 -17.80 -25.73 -21.70
CA GLY A 70 -18.86 -24.80 -21.24
C GLY A 70 -18.87 -24.52 -19.73
N TYR A 71 -18.04 -25.21 -18.94
CA TYR A 71 -17.86 -24.90 -17.52
C TYR A 71 -16.62 -24.06 -17.30
N ARG A 72 -16.74 -23.05 -16.43
CA ARG A 72 -15.60 -22.26 -15.95
C ARG A 72 -15.63 -22.16 -14.43
N PHE A 73 -14.50 -22.18 -13.83
CA PHE A 73 -14.33 -21.95 -12.40
C PHE A 73 -13.89 -20.50 -12.15
N SER A 74 -14.49 -19.87 -11.18
CA SER A 74 -14.07 -18.54 -10.73
C SER A 74 -14.06 -18.49 -9.20
N ILE A 75 -12.93 -18.06 -8.65
CA ILE A 75 -12.82 -17.78 -7.21
C ILE A 75 -13.33 -16.36 -7.01
N ARG A 76 -14.35 -16.22 -6.17
CA ARG A 76 -14.99 -14.96 -5.82
C ARG A 76 -14.88 -14.71 -4.31
N GLY A 77 -15.25 -13.52 -3.87
CA GLY A 77 -15.29 -13.15 -2.47
C GLY A 77 -14.00 -12.51 -1.99
N GLN A 78 -13.60 -12.82 -0.76
CA GLN A 78 -12.51 -12.11 -0.08
C GLN A 78 -11.18 -12.16 -0.84
N THR A 79 -10.87 -13.27 -1.52
CA THR A 79 -9.63 -13.42 -2.28
C THR A 79 -9.57 -12.53 -3.52
N GLU A 80 -10.66 -12.42 -4.28
CA GLU A 80 -10.77 -11.52 -5.44
C GLU A 80 -10.69 -10.06 -4.98
N GLN A 81 -11.47 -9.71 -3.96
CA GLN A 81 -11.47 -8.37 -3.40
C GLN A 81 -10.10 -7.95 -2.85
N LEU A 82 -9.33 -8.90 -2.28
CA LEU A 82 -7.95 -8.64 -1.84
C LEU A 82 -7.04 -8.31 -3.02
N GLN A 83 -7.15 -9.02 -4.13
CA GLN A 83 -6.30 -8.80 -5.31
C GLN A 83 -6.59 -7.46 -5.98
N ASP A 84 -7.87 -7.12 -6.15
CA ASP A 84 -8.29 -5.83 -6.72
C ASP A 84 -7.87 -4.67 -5.81
N SER A 85 -8.09 -4.83 -4.50
CA SER A 85 -7.70 -3.83 -3.51
C SER A 85 -6.18 -3.65 -3.43
N PHE A 86 -5.40 -4.74 -3.57
CA PHE A 86 -3.95 -4.66 -3.60
C PHE A 86 -3.46 -3.86 -4.81
N THR A 87 -4.04 -4.11 -5.99
CA THR A 87 -3.71 -3.37 -7.21
C THR A 87 -4.06 -1.89 -7.08
N ALA A 88 -5.25 -1.58 -6.56
CA ALA A 88 -5.67 -0.21 -6.30
C ALA A 88 -4.77 0.48 -5.26
N ALA A 89 -4.39 -0.23 -4.19
CA ALA A 89 -3.50 0.29 -3.16
C ALA A 89 -2.08 0.56 -3.68
N MET A 90 -1.55 -0.30 -4.56
CA MET A 90 -0.26 -0.07 -5.21
C MET A 90 -0.29 1.14 -6.14
N ALA A 91 -1.37 1.34 -6.89
CA ALA A 91 -1.56 2.54 -7.71
C ALA A 91 -1.66 3.80 -6.84
N ALA A 92 -2.42 3.76 -5.75
CA ALA A 92 -2.53 4.86 -4.80
C ALA A 92 -1.18 5.18 -4.13
N LEU A 93 -0.40 4.15 -3.80
CA LEU A 93 0.95 4.29 -3.25
C LEU A 93 1.88 5.02 -4.25
N GLY A 94 1.89 4.58 -5.50
CA GLY A 94 2.68 5.23 -6.56
C GLY A 94 2.29 6.71 -6.73
N LEU A 95 1.00 6.99 -6.73
CA LEU A 95 0.48 8.35 -6.82
C LEU A 95 0.86 9.18 -5.59
N ALA A 96 0.78 8.62 -4.39
CA ALA A 96 1.20 9.28 -3.14
C ALA A 96 2.69 9.65 -3.17
N VAL A 97 3.56 8.75 -3.65
CA VAL A 97 5.00 9.03 -3.83
C VAL A 97 5.22 10.21 -4.77
N ILE A 98 4.52 10.26 -5.90
CA ILE A 98 4.61 11.36 -6.86
C ILE A 98 4.16 12.68 -6.23
N PHE A 99 3.02 12.70 -5.56
CA PHE A 99 2.52 13.92 -4.89
C PHE A 99 3.45 14.38 -3.77
N ILE A 100 3.96 13.47 -2.94
CA ILE A 100 4.94 13.80 -1.91
C ILE A 100 6.18 14.44 -2.55
N TYR A 101 6.70 13.87 -3.63
CA TYR A 101 7.84 14.44 -4.34
C TYR A 101 7.56 15.83 -4.88
N LEU A 102 6.40 16.06 -5.52
CA LEU A 102 6.04 17.36 -6.08
C LEU A 102 5.88 18.43 -4.99
N ILE A 103 5.22 18.08 -3.88
CA ILE A 103 5.06 18.98 -2.72
C ILE A 103 6.42 19.35 -2.14
N LEU A 104 7.30 18.36 -1.95
CA LEU A 104 8.64 18.58 -1.42
C LEU A 104 9.50 19.42 -2.38
N ALA A 105 9.43 19.16 -3.67
CA ALA A 105 10.15 19.93 -4.70
C ALA A 105 9.71 21.39 -4.72
N SER A 106 8.40 21.64 -4.59
CA SER A 106 7.84 22.97 -4.47
C SER A 106 8.28 23.68 -3.17
N GLN A 107 8.23 22.96 -2.03
CA GLN A 107 8.55 23.53 -0.71
C GLN A 107 10.02 23.90 -0.56
N PHE A 108 10.92 23.08 -1.08
CA PHE A 108 12.37 23.29 -0.97
C PHE A 108 12.99 24.03 -2.16
N ALA A 109 12.20 24.32 -3.21
CA ALA A 109 12.67 24.92 -4.47
C ALA A 109 13.92 24.18 -5.03
N SER A 110 13.97 22.85 -4.84
CA SER A 110 15.10 21.99 -5.20
C SER A 110 14.60 20.62 -5.61
N PHE A 111 15.18 20.03 -6.64
CA PHE A 111 14.85 18.66 -7.09
C PHE A 111 15.67 17.57 -6.37
N LEU A 112 16.77 17.93 -5.71
CA LEU A 112 17.64 16.95 -5.05
C LEU A 112 17.29 16.73 -3.58
N GLN A 113 16.86 17.77 -2.87
CA GLN A 113 16.50 17.65 -1.46
C GLN A 113 15.31 16.71 -1.22
N PRO A 114 14.24 16.72 -2.03
CA PRO A 114 13.16 15.75 -1.91
C PRO A 114 13.63 14.31 -1.99
N VAL A 115 14.59 13.99 -2.83
CA VAL A 115 15.13 12.63 -2.98
C VAL A 115 15.74 12.15 -1.67
N ALA A 116 16.52 13.00 -0.97
CA ALA A 116 17.10 12.65 0.33
C ALA A 116 16.02 12.32 1.37
N ILE A 117 14.92 13.06 1.36
CA ILE A 117 13.78 12.86 2.26
C ILE A 117 13.05 11.57 1.92
N MET A 118 12.81 11.33 0.63
CA MET A 118 12.06 10.16 0.16
C MET A 118 12.77 8.83 0.39
N VAL A 119 14.08 8.81 0.54
CA VAL A 119 14.84 7.61 0.93
C VAL A 119 14.40 7.07 2.30
N SER A 120 13.81 7.91 3.17
CA SER A 120 13.23 7.44 4.43
C SER A 120 12.01 6.53 4.24
N LEU A 121 11.32 6.61 3.10
CA LEU A 121 10.12 5.81 2.80
C LEU A 121 10.41 4.30 2.66
N PRO A 122 11.40 3.86 1.88
CA PRO A 122 11.78 2.44 1.84
C PRO A 122 12.17 1.88 3.21
N PHE A 123 12.80 2.69 4.07
CA PHE A 123 13.14 2.24 5.42
C PHE A 123 11.94 2.04 6.33
N SER A 124 10.87 2.81 6.12
CA SER A 124 9.63 2.60 6.85
C SER A 124 8.96 1.29 6.47
N LEU A 125 9.09 0.84 5.21
CA LEU A 125 8.61 -0.47 4.75
C LEU A 125 9.26 -1.63 5.51
N ILE A 126 10.57 -1.55 5.75
CA ILE A 126 11.29 -2.57 6.51
C ILE A 126 10.65 -2.73 7.90
N GLY A 127 10.32 -1.61 8.56
CA GLY A 127 9.66 -1.62 9.85
C GLY A 127 8.25 -2.21 9.80
N VAL A 128 7.49 -1.91 8.76
CA VAL A 128 6.15 -2.49 8.55
C VAL A 128 6.24 -4.01 8.41
N PHE A 129 7.10 -4.51 7.51
CA PHE A 129 7.25 -5.95 7.30
C PHE A 129 7.76 -6.66 8.55
N LEU A 130 8.72 -6.06 9.25
CA LEU A 130 9.25 -6.61 10.49
C LEU A 130 8.15 -6.72 11.56
N ALA A 131 7.34 -5.69 11.74
CA ALA A 131 6.25 -5.69 12.71
C ALA A 131 5.17 -6.72 12.36
N LEU A 132 4.77 -6.82 11.09
CA LEU A 132 3.81 -7.83 10.64
C LEU A 132 4.35 -9.25 10.85
N LEU A 133 5.63 -9.48 10.55
CA LEU A 133 6.30 -10.76 10.75
C LEU A 133 6.34 -11.15 12.23
N LEU A 134 6.78 -10.24 13.11
CA LEU A 134 6.89 -10.48 14.55
C LEU A 134 5.52 -10.73 15.21
N THR A 135 4.46 -10.12 14.68
CA THR A 135 3.10 -10.28 15.21
C THR A 135 2.32 -11.41 14.53
N GLY A 136 2.95 -12.15 13.59
CA GLY A 136 2.30 -13.24 12.86
C GLY A 136 1.09 -12.78 12.02
N THR A 137 1.08 -11.50 11.60
CA THR A 137 -0.03 -10.91 10.85
C THR A 137 0.27 -10.91 9.37
N THR A 138 -0.72 -11.27 8.55
CA THR A 138 -0.58 -11.26 7.09
C THR A 138 -0.81 -9.89 6.50
N LEU A 139 -0.24 -9.68 5.32
CA LEU A 139 -0.44 -8.48 4.53
C LEU A 139 -1.88 -8.47 4.02
N ASN A 140 -2.66 -7.50 4.47
CA ASN A 140 -4.06 -7.34 4.09
C ASN A 140 -4.35 -5.87 3.71
N ILE A 141 -5.61 -5.56 3.35
CA ILE A 141 -6.03 -4.22 2.97
C ILE A 141 -5.71 -3.20 4.08
N PHE A 142 -5.95 -3.55 5.35
CA PHE A 142 -5.74 -2.65 6.47
C PHE A 142 -4.25 -2.34 6.69
N SER A 143 -3.36 -3.34 6.54
CA SER A 143 -1.92 -3.09 6.61
C SER A 143 -1.43 -2.20 5.46
N MET A 144 -2.01 -2.33 4.26
CA MET A 144 -1.72 -1.45 3.12
C MET A 144 -2.17 -0.01 3.38
N ILE A 145 -3.37 0.18 3.94
CA ILE A 145 -3.85 1.50 4.36
C ILE A 145 -2.91 2.09 5.41
N GLY A 146 -2.52 1.28 6.41
CA GLY A 146 -1.54 1.68 7.43
C GLY A 146 -0.22 2.13 6.82
N PHE A 147 0.25 1.44 5.80
CA PHE A 147 1.47 1.82 5.09
C PHE A 147 1.32 3.15 4.33
N ILE A 148 0.21 3.38 3.63
CA ILE A 148 -0.05 4.67 2.94
C ILE A 148 -0.09 5.82 3.94
N MET A 149 -0.79 5.63 5.08
CA MET A 149 -0.81 6.64 6.15
C MET A 149 0.58 6.90 6.74
N LEU A 150 1.36 5.84 6.93
CA LEU A 150 2.73 5.92 7.44
C LEU A 150 3.63 6.77 6.56
N MET A 151 3.49 6.71 5.24
CA MET A 151 4.29 7.52 4.31
C MET A 151 4.15 9.02 4.60
N GLY A 152 2.93 9.50 4.86
CA GLY A 152 2.69 10.89 5.24
C GLY A 152 3.32 11.27 6.59
N LEU A 153 3.23 10.38 7.58
CA LEU A 153 3.78 10.60 8.91
C LEU A 153 5.32 10.66 8.91
N VAL A 154 5.96 9.73 8.19
CA VAL A 154 7.42 9.68 8.06
C VAL A 154 7.97 10.88 7.32
N THR A 155 7.31 11.28 6.22
CA THR A 155 7.71 12.44 5.44
C THR A 155 7.70 13.72 6.27
N LYS A 156 6.68 13.91 7.13
CA LYS A 156 6.60 15.06 8.04
C LYS A 156 7.82 15.17 8.94
N THR A 157 8.29 14.06 9.50
CA THR A 157 9.46 14.04 10.39
C THR A 157 10.74 14.42 9.65
N ALA A 158 10.93 13.88 8.47
CA ALA A 158 12.09 14.17 7.62
C ALA A 158 12.10 15.63 7.13
N ILE A 159 10.92 16.19 6.77
CA ILE A 159 10.79 17.60 6.38
C ILE A 159 11.24 18.52 7.51
N LEU A 160 10.76 18.29 8.73
CA LEU A 160 11.11 19.15 9.89
C LEU A 160 12.61 19.14 10.19
N LEU A 161 13.27 18.00 9.99
CA LEU A 161 14.73 17.87 10.18
C LEU A 161 15.49 18.66 9.12
N VAL A 162 15.17 18.46 7.85
CA VAL A 162 15.84 19.11 6.71
C VAL A 162 15.56 20.62 6.67
N ASP A 163 14.34 21.06 6.96
CA ASP A 163 14.00 22.50 7.02
C ASP A 163 14.80 23.21 8.11
N PHE A 164 14.93 22.61 9.29
CA PHE A 164 15.78 23.18 10.35
C PHE A 164 17.26 23.26 9.93
N ALA A 165 17.79 22.22 9.31
CA ALA A 165 19.16 22.23 8.80
C ALA A 165 19.38 23.30 7.74
N ASN A 166 18.42 23.49 6.82
CA ASN A 166 18.46 24.54 5.82
C ASN A 166 18.46 25.95 6.44
N ARG A 167 17.67 26.18 7.50
CA ARG A 167 17.67 27.45 8.24
C ARG A 167 19.01 27.71 8.92
N ALA A 168 19.58 26.70 9.60
CA ALA A 168 20.88 26.81 10.24
C ALA A 168 22.00 27.11 9.22
N ARG A 169 21.95 26.51 8.03
CA ARG A 169 22.87 26.83 6.93
C ARG A 169 22.74 28.27 6.43
N ARG A 170 21.50 28.75 6.26
CA ARG A 170 21.26 30.15 5.87
C ARG A 170 21.78 31.14 6.92
N ALA A 171 21.83 30.73 8.20
CA ALA A 171 22.42 31.49 9.29
C ALA A 171 23.96 31.41 9.37
N GLY A 172 24.61 30.72 8.42
CA GLY A 172 26.08 30.63 8.32
C GLY A 172 26.71 29.38 8.94
N ALA A 173 25.93 28.44 9.43
CA ALA A 173 26.46 27.18 9.97
C ALA A 173 27.07 26.31 8.86
N SER A 174 28.15 25.58 9.17
CA SER A 174 28.68 24.56 8.26
C SER A 174 27.65 23.44 8.04
N LEU A 175 27.73 22.74 6.92
CA LEU A 175 26.81 21.66 6.59
C LEU A 175 26.71 20.62 7.72
N HIS A 176 27.85 20.16 8.21
CA HIS A 176 27.91 19.18 9.28
C HIS A 176 27.39 19.73 10.61
N GLY A 177 27.74 20.97 10.96
CA GLY A 177 27.24 21.66 12.15
C GLY A 177 25.72 21.87 12.12
N ALA A 178 25.16 22.29 10.96
CA ALA A 178 23.74 22.48 10.77
C ALA A 178 22.94 21.19 10.95
N MET A 179 23.46 20.07 10.40
CA MET A 179 22.83 18.76 10.53
C MET A 179 22.89 18.21 11.95
N LEU A 180 24.03 18.34 12.62
CA LEU A 180 24.19 17.91 14.02
C LEU A 180 23.26 18.72 14.93
N GLN A 181 23.21 20.03 14.74
CA GLN A 181 22.31 20.91 15.48
C GLN A 181 20.83 20.57 15.21
N ALA A 182 20.48 20.30 13.96
CA ALA A 182 19.13 19.88 13.59
C ALA A 182 18.73 18.57 14.31
N ALA A 183 19.62 17.57 14.31
CA ALA A 183 19.38 16.31 14.98
C ALA A 183 19.21 16.52 16.51
N GLN A 184 20.09 17.28 17.16
CA GLN A 184 20.03 17.51 18.59
C GLN A 184 18.76 18.27 19.02
N VAL A 185 18.41 19.35 18.32
CA VAL A 185 17.25 20.19 18.66
C VAL A 185 15.93 19.48 18.36
N ARG A 186 15.87 18.70 17.29
CA ARG A 186 14.67 18.04 16.83
C ARG A 186 14.46 16.63 17.43
N LEU A 187 15.46 16.03 18.06
CA LEU A 187 15.35 14.70 18.65
C LEU A 187 14.17 14.59 19.63
N ARG A 188 14.10 15.50 20.61
CA ARG A 188 13.04 15.48 21.63
C ARG A 188 11.63 15.64 21.03
N PRO A 189 11.32 16.65 20.19
CA PRO A 189 10.02 16.77 19.55
C PRO A 189 9.64 15.55 18.69
N ILE A 190 10.60 14.97 17.97
CA ILE A 190 10.36 13.77 17.14
C ILE A 190 10.00 12.59 18.05
N LEU A 191 10.77 12.32 19.09
CA LEU A 191 10.48 11.21 20.00
C LEU A 191 9.15 11.39 20.73
N MET A 192 8.77 12.61 21.13
CA MET A 192 7.47 12.88 21.75
C MET A 192 6.32 12.58 20.78
N THR A 193 6.41 13.02 19.53
CA THR A 193 5.35 12.76 18.54
C THR A 193 5.29 11.28 18.17
N THR A 194 6.43 10.60 18.07
CA THR A 194 6.50 9.14 17.85
C THR A 194 5.85 8.36 18.99
N ALA A 195 6.18 8.69 20.24
CA ALA A 195 5.58 8.06 21.41
C ALA A 195 4.06 8.29 21.48
N ALA A 196 3.60 9.51 21.19
CA ALA A 196 2.18 9.83 21.13
C ALA A 196 1.44 9.03 20.04
N MET A 197 2.05 8.88 18.85
CA MET A 197 1.48 8.06 17.77
C MET A 197 1.42 6.59 18.15
N ILE A 198 2.47 6.04 18.74
CA ILE A 198 2.49 4.65 19.21
C ILE A 198 1.39 4.46 20.26
N GLY A 199 1.30 5.32 21.26
CA GLY A 199 0.26 5.26 22.29
C GLY A 199 -1.15 5.34 21.71
N GLY A 200 -1.39 6.23 20.73
CA GLY A 200 -2.68 6.35 20.05
C GLY A 200 -3.05 5.14 19.18
N MET A 201 -2.06 4.46 18.59
CA MET A 201 -2.28 3.29 17.76
C MET A 201 -2.28 1.97 18.56
N LEU A 202 -1.87 1.98 19.82
CA LEU A 202 -1.78 0.78 20.64
C LEU A 202 -3.12 0.04 20.80
N PRO A 203 -4.26 0.71 21.12
CA PRO A 203 -5.56 0.04 21.20
C PRO A 203 -5.94 -0.66 19.89
N LEU A 204 -5.66 -0.03 18.78
CA LEU A 204 -5.93 -0.59 17.44
C LEU A 204 -5.03 -1.79 17.14
N ALA A 205 -3.74 -1.71 17.46
CA ALA A 205 -2.76 -2.78 17.25
C ALA A 205 -3.06 -4.03 18.08
N LEU A 206 -3.65 -3.84 19.26
CA LEU A 206 -4.10 -4.93 20.14
C LEU A 206 -5.43 -5.55 19.68
N GLY A 207 -6.14 -4.91 18.75
CA GLY A 207 -7.44 -5.39 18.29
C GLY A 207 -8.55 -5.30 19.32
N VAL A 208 -8.52 -4.27 20.19
CA VAL A 208 -9.51 -4.08 21.25
C VAL A 208 -10.83 -3.60 20.65
N GLY A 209 -11.93 -4.29 20.97
CA GLY A 209 -13.28 -3.96 20.51
C GLY A 209 -13.80 -4.91 19.43
N GLU A 210 -15.11 -4.85 19.15
CA GLU A 210 -15.74 -5.67 18.11
C GLU A 210 -15.18 -5.32 16.73
N GLY A 211 -14.71 -6.32 15.99
CA GLY A 211 -14.09 -6.12 14.67
C GLY A 211 -12.66 -5.56 14.73
N GLY A 212 -12.09 -5.31 15.91
CA GLY A 212 -10.73 -4.80 16.08
C GLY A 212 -9.67 -5.71 15.48
N GLU A 213 -9.89 -7.02 15.47
CA GLU A 213 -8.97 -8.01 14.88
C GLU A 213 -8.69 -7.75 13.39
N THR A 214 -9.69 -7.28 12.65
CA THR A 214 -9.54 -6.99 11.20
C THR A 214 -8.69 -5.75 10.95
N GLN A 215 -8.71 -4.78 11.87
CA GLN A 215 -7.98 -3.52 11.77
C GLN A 215 -6.62 -3.56 12.48
N ALA A 216 -6.38 -4.53 13.37
CA ALA A 216 -5.13 -4.69 14.11
C ALA A 216 -3.87 -4.67 13.22
N PRO A 217 -3.85 -5.29 12.02
CA PRO A 217 -2.70 -5.21 11.11
C PRO A 217 -2.32 -3.79 10.72
N MET A 218 -3.28 -2.86 10.61
CA MET A 218 -3.03 -1.45 10.33
C MET A 218 -2.25 -0.79 11.49
N GLY A 219 -2.72 -0.97 12.72
CA GLY A 219 -2.05 -0.43 13.90
C GLY A 219 -0.62 -0.97 14.08
N ARG A 220 -0.45 -2.29 13.89
CA ARG A 220 0.86 -2.96 13.95
C ARG A 220 1.82 -2.45 12.88
N ALA A 221 1.34 -2.29 11.64
CA ALA A 221 2.12 -1.75 10.53
C ALA A 221 2.58 -0.31 10.81
N ILE A 222 1.69 0.55 11.31
CA ILE A 222 2.02 1.94 11.64
C ILE A 222 3.03 1.99 12.79
N ILE A 223 2.84 1.25 13.88
CA ILE A 223 3.76 1.24 15.02
C ILE A 223 5.15 0.79 14.58
N GLY A 224 5.25 -0.36 13.89
CA GLY A 224 6.54 -0.86 13.45
C GLY A 224 7.23 0.06 12.45
N GLY A 225 6.48 0.59 11.50
CA GLY A 225 7.00 1.54 10.53
C GLY A 225 7.45 2.85 11.15
N VAL A 226 6.71 3.41 12.10
CA VAL A 226 7.08 4.65 12.81
C VAL A 226 8.33 4.46 13.66
N ILE A 227 8.46 3.37 14.41
CA ILE A 227 9.66 3.09 15.21
C ILE A 227 10.88 3.02 14.31
N THR A 228 10.83 2.15 13.31
CA THR A 228 11.97 1.90 12.42
C THR A 228 12.31 3.15 11.61
N SER A 229 11.30 3.83 11.05
CA SER A 229 11.52 5.04 10.28
C SER A 229 12.10 6.17 11.13
N THR A 230 11.66 6.34 12.37
CA THR A 230 12.18 7.39 13.26
C THR A 230 13.67 7.15 13.56
N LEU A 231 14.03 5.93 13.91
CA LEU A 231 15.43 5.58 14.18
C LEU A 231 16.31 5.77 12.94
N LEU A 232 15.86 5.24 11.81
CA LEU A 232 16.64 5.33 10.56
C LEU A 232 16.67 6.74 9.99
N THR A 233 15.56 7.48 10.04
CA THR A 233 15.49 8.87 9.55
C THR A 233 16.47 9.78 10.30
N LEU A 234 16.60 9.62 11.61
CA LEU A 234 17.54 10.42 12.41
C LEU A 234 19.01 10.19 12.02
N VAL A 235 19.33 9.01 11.50
CA VAL A 235 20.72 8.67 11.10
C VAL A 235 20.90 8.85 9.59
N VAL A 236 20.02 8.28 8.79
CA VAL A 236 20.20 8.17 7.34
C VAL A 236 19.93 9.49 6.62
N VAL A 237 18.89 10.23 7.01
CA VAL A 237 18.57 11.51 6.33
C VAL A 237 19.69 12.53 6.45
N PRO A 238 20.32 12.78 7.63
CA PRO A 238 21.48 13.66 7.72
C PRO A 238 22.65 13.25 6.84
N VAL A 239 22.96 11.96 6.81
CA VAL A 239 24.08 11.42 6.01
C VAL A 239 23.80 11.59 4.52
N LEU A 240 22.62 11.20 4.06
CA LEU A 240 22.24 11.34 2.66
C LEU A 240 22.13 12.81 2.22
N TYR A 241 21.58 13.65 3.07
CA TYR A 241 21.52 15.08 2.79
C TYR A 241 22.94 15.66 2.62
N ALA A 242 23.87 15.33 3.52
CA ALA A 242 25.26 15.76 3.41
C ALA A 242 25.92 15.25 2.11
N TYR A 243 25.67 14.01 1.76
CA TYR A 243 26.22 13.41 0.53
C TYR A 243 25.67 14.08 -0.74
N LEU A 244 24.36 14.28 -0.80
CA LEU A 244 23.70 14.93 -1.94
C LEU A 244 24.09 16.42 -2.07
N ASP A 245 24.28 17.10 -0.97
CA ASP A 245 24.71 18.49 -0.97
C ASP A 245 26.16 18.64 -1.47
N HIS A 246 27.07 17.77 -1.02
CA HIS A 246 28.42 17.70 -1.56
C HIS A 246 28.44 17.45 -3.07
N TRP A 247 27.56 16.60 -3.55
CA TRP A 247 27.43 16.33 -5.00
C TRP A 247 26.87 17.53 -5.76
N ALA A 248 25.88 18.22 -5.17
CA ALA A 248 25.30 19.44 -5.72
C ALA A 248 26.35 20.57 -5.81
N GLU A 249 27.13 20.79 -4.75
CA GLU A 249 28.24 21.77 -4.75
C GLU A 249 29.32 21.42 -5.78
N ALA A 250 29.70 20.16 -5.89
CA ALA A 250 30.67 19.72 -6.90
C ALA A 250 30.18 19.98 -8.32
N ARG A 251 28.87 19.76 -8.58
CA ARG A 251 28.23 20.10 -9.88
C ARG A 251 28.21 21.59 -10.13
N ARG A 252 27.89 22.42 -9.11
CA ARG A 252 27.86 23.87 -9.21
C ARG A 252 29.25 24.43 -9.53
N ARG A 253 30.29 23.99 -8.81
CA ARG A 253 31.69 24.38 -9.08
C ARG A 253 32.16 23.97 -10.48
N ARG A 254 31.71 22.80 -10.99
CA ARG A 254 32.01 22.38 -12.38
C ARG A 254 31.31 23.25 -13.41
N ARG A 255 30.08 23.69 -13.14
CA ARG A 255 29.35 24.63 -14.01
C ARG A 255 30.04 25.99 -14.04
N GLU A 256 30.35 26.58 -12.90
CA GLU A 256 31.03 27.86 -12.74
C GLU A 256 32.38 27.85 -13.49
N ARG A 257 33.15 26.78 -13.34
CA ARG A 257 34.42 26.62 -14.08
C ARG A 257 34.20 26.50 -15.61
N ARG A 258 33.13 25.87 -16.06
CA ARG A 258 32.80 25.79 -17.49
C ARG A 258 32.36 27.14 -18.03
N ASP A 259 31.58 27.88 -17.29
CA ASP A 259 31.10 29.19 -17.69
C ASP A 259 32.23 30.21 -17.70
N HIS A 260 33.14 30.15 -16.71
CA HIS A 260 34.38 30.97 -16.70
C HIS A 260 35.26 30.69 -17.92
N ARG A 261 35.51 29.42 -18.25
CA ARG A 261 36.27 29.04 -19.46
C ARG A 261 35.57 29.41 -20.76
N ARG A 262 34.26 29.43 -20.78
CA ARG A 262 33.49 29.92 -21.97
C ARG A 262 33.61 31.43 -22.11
N ALA A 263 33.52 32.17 -21.01
CA ALA A 263 33.69 33.61 -20.98
C ALA A 263 35.13 34.01 -21.39
N GLU A 264 36.18 33.34 -20.89
CA GLU A 264 37.56 33.54 -21.29
C GLU A 264 37.76 33.30 -22.79
N ARG A 265 37.23 32.18 -23.31
CA ARG A 265 37.31 31.87 -24.75
C ARG A 265 36.53 32.88 -25.64
N ALA A 266 35.43 33.40 -25.13
CA ALA A 266 34.68 34.45 -25.82
C ALA A 266 35.45 35.79 -25.82
N ALA A 267 36.10 36.16 -24.70
CA ALA A 267 36.91 37.34 -24.56
C ALA A 267 38.17 37.29 -25.48
N VAL A 268 38.83 36.13 -25.54
CA VAL A 268 39.97 35.93 -26.44
C VAL A 268 39.56 36.01 -27.93
N ARG A 269 38.38 35.55 -28.28
CA ARG A 269 37.81 35.65 -29.65
C ARG A 269 37.38 37.08 -30.01
N ALA A 270 36.98 37.88 -29.02
CA ALA A 270 36.53 39.25 -29.21
C ALA A 270 37.67 40.29 -29.15
N ALA A 271 38.89 39.89 -28.76
CA ALA A 271 40.05 40.77 -28.81
C ALA A 271 40.36 41.04 -30.28
N PRO A 272 40.37 42.34 -30.73
CA PRO A 272 40.77 42.67 -32.09
C PRO A 272 42.22 42.24 -32.30
N ALA A 273 42.51 41.64 -33.46
CA ALA A 273 43.88 41.39 -33.89
C ALA A 273 44.61 42.76 -33.89
N ALA A 274 45.51 42.93 -32.95
CA ALA A 274 46.40 44.11 -32.98
C ALA A 274 47.39 43.86 -34.11
N ASP A 275 47.15 44.54 -35.20
CA ASP A 275 48.14 44.78 -36.27
C ASP A 275 49.09 45.89 -35.83
#